data_b691c5ef66c23a2a30bee4c2226c8f2d
#
_entry.id   b691c5ef66c23a2a30bee4c2226c8f2d
#
_cell.length_a   1.000
_cell.length_b   1.000
_cell.length_c   1.000
_cell.angle_alpha   90.00
_cell.angle_beta   90.00
_cell.angle_gamma   90.00
#
_symmetry.space_group_name_H-M   'P 1'
#
loop_
_entity.id
_entity.type
_entity.pdbx_description
1 polymer ?
#
loop_
_entity_poly.entity_id
_entity_poly.type
_entity_poly.pdbx_seq_one_letter_code
_entity_poly.pdbx_strand_id
1 'polypeptide(L)'
;MTIHHPIRQTSRLLIILSILTIAGPCYAFEALITNERSGTVIHVDAQGQTTEVVPICRRPRGMVRGTTSDEVLIACSDDHKVIIYDRIKRQVTREITPVPGAMNLTIHPETNRLLVTNEGAAKASVFTLSTGELIAALPTGLEPDGIAITENGSQIFVASENSGLVHVFDGVTYEPRGTIATNLRPRRIALRNDTLWVSTEMGSRVEIFDINTLVKINEILFAPKGFRPEQMTPVDILFNDAANEAYVALGSANHVAVVDLNTLAINKYILVGRRAWGLGLSPDQSTLIVLNGLSDDFTLIDLATKRPRLTKRAGLIPHSIEVFE
;
A
#
# COMPACT_ATOMS: atom_id res chain seq x y z
N MET A 1 55.57 73.78 -9.18
CA MET A 1 54.10 73.86 -9.00
C MET A 1 53.56 72.49 -9.33
N THR A 2 53.43 71.64 -8.27
CA THR A 2 53.12 70.21 -8.43
C THR A 2 51.71 70.02 -7.89
N ILE A 3 50.82 69.62 -8.77
CA ILE A 3 49.36 69.39 -8.40
C ILE A 3 49.18 67.93 -7.99
N HIS A 4 48.83 67.69 -6.72
CA HIS A 4 48.42 66.40 -6.23
C HIS A 4 46.92 66.17 -6.49
N HIS A 5 46.55 65.11 -7.18
CA HIS A 5 45.18 64.62 -7.26
C HIS A 5 44.95 63.54 -6.19
N PRO A 6 43.83 63.57 -5.44
CA PRO A 6 43.48 62.53 -4.49
C PRO A 6 42.77 61.38 -5.20
N ILE A 7 43.25 60.16 -4.98
CA ILE A 7 42.61 58.91 -5.43
C ILE A 7 41.40 58.60 -4.51
N ARG A 8 40.22 58.62 -5.08
CA ARG A 8 39.00 58.16 -4.37
C ARG A 8 38.98 56.63 -4.35
N GLN A 9 39.17 56.01 -3.20
CA GLN A 9 38.87 54.60 -2.94
C GLN A 9 37.35 54.41 -2.79
N THR A 10 36.72 53.76 -3.75
CA THR A 10 35.33 53.25 -3.65
C THR A 10 35.32 51.88 -3.00
N SER A 11 34.97 51.83 -1.71
CA SER A 11 34.72 50.57 -1.00
C SER A 11 33.45 49.93 -1.54
N ARG A 12 33.59 48.81 -2.25
CA ARG A 12 32.46 47.95 -2.63
C ARG A 12 32.05 47.08 -1.43
N LEU A 13 30.93 47.38 -0.85
CA LEU A 13 30.30 46.59 0.20
C LEU A 13 29.75 45.30 -0.49
N LEU A 14 30.39 44.17 -0.23
CA LEU A 14 29.88 42.86 -0.66
C LEU A 14 28.79 42.42 0.34
N ILE A 15 27.53 42.52 -0.06
CA ILE A 15 26.41 41.96 0.72
C ILE A 15 26.37 40.45 0.39
N ILE A 16 26.89 39.63 1.30
CA ILE A 16 26.71 38.19 1.28
C ILE A 16 25.29 37.88 1.77
N LEU A 17 24.38 37.63 0.85
CA LEU A 17 23.03 37.14 1.15
C LEU A 17 23.15 35.67 1.55
N SER A 18 23.24 35.37 2.82
CA SER A 18 23.13 34.01 3.34
C SER A 18 21.68 33.54 3.17
N ILE A 19 21.47 32.70 2.17
CA ILE A 19 20.21 31.96 2.01
C ILE A 19 20.15 30.93 3.14
N LEU A 20 19.40 31.26 4.20
CA LEU A 20 19.04 30.30 5.22
C LEU A 20 18.05 29.32 4.58
N THR A 21 18.51 28.17 4.14
CA THR A 21 17.63 27.05 3.79
C THR A 21 17.02 26.58 5.09
N ILE A 22 15.77 26.96 5.34
CA ILE A 22 14.95 26.36 6.37
C ILE A 22 14.67 24.92 5.90
N ALA A 23 15.50 23.98 6.32
CA ALA A 23 15.14 22.57 6.26
C ALA A 23 13.90 22.42 7.13
N GLY A 24 12.75 22.16 6.50
CA GLY A 24 11.55 21.76 7.22
C GLY A 24 11.85 20.54 8.08
N PRO A 25 11.07 20.28 9.14
CA PRO A 25 11.27 19.11 9.98
C PRO A 25 11.25 17.86 9.07
N CYS A 26 12.39 17.19 8.98
CA CYS A 26 12.46 15.88 8.35
C CYS A 26 11.88 14.89 9.36
N TYR A 27 10.60 14.56 9.22
CA TYR A 27 9.99 13.50 10.01
C TYR A 27 10.68 12.20 9.65
N ALA A 28 11.29 11.57 10.66
CA ALA A 28 11.89 10.26 10.50
C ALA A 28 10.75 9.24 10.38
N PHE A 29 10.83 8.36 9.39
CA PHE A 29 9.97 7.19 9.30
C PHE A 29 10.80 5.99 8.87
N GLU A 30 10.31 4.80 9.19
CA GLU A 30 10.82 3.55 8.68
C GLU A 30 9.75 2.89 7.80
N ALA A 31 10.13 2.43 6.62
CA ALA A 31 9.26 1.61 5.78
C ALA A 31 9.81 0.18 5.71
N LEU A 32 8.93 -0.81 5.89
CA LEU A 32 9.23 -2.20 5.64
C LEU A 32 8.62 -2.58 4.28
N ILE A 33 9.41 -3.24 3.43
CA ILE A 33 8.98 -3.66 2.10
C ILE A 33 9.25 -5.15 1.94
N THR A 34 8.21 -5.94 1.65
CA THR A 34 8.38 -7.36 1.26
C THR A 34 8.83 -7.46 -0.19
N ASN A 35 9.79 -8.34 -0.47
CA ASN A 35 10.27 -8.63 -1.82
C ASN A 35 9.95 -10.08 -2.17
N GLU A 36 8.92 -10.27 -2.98
CA GLU A 36 8.29 -11.56 -3.25
C GLU A 36 9.28 -12.62 -3.73
N ARG A 37 10.10 -12.28 -4.72
CA ARG A 37 11.03 -13.23 -5.35
C ARG A 37 12.37 -13.33 -4.63
N SER A 38 12.78 -12.28 -3.92
CA SER A 38 13.99 -12.33 -3.09
C SER A 38 13.78 -13.11 -1.78
N GLY A 39 12.55 -13.26 -1.31
CA GLY A 39 12.26 -13.88 -0.02
C GLY A 39 12.70 -13.03 1.17
N THR A 40 12.71 -11.70 1.02
CA THR A 40 13.23 -10.77 2.02
C THR A 40 12.22 -9.72 2.43
N VAL A 41 12.39 -9.16 3.62
CA VAL A 41 11.93 -7.82 3.97
C VAL A 41 13.11 -6.88 3.99
N ILE A 42 12.93 -5.66 3.49
CA ILE A 42 13.92 -4.59 3.62
C ILE A 42 13.37 -3.49 4.50
N HIS A 43 14.28 -2.85 5.25
CA HIS A 43 14.04 -1.66 6.04
C HIS A 43 14.55 -0.45 5.26
N VAL A 44 13.72 0.57 5.13
CA VAL A 44 14.03 1.78 4.37
C VAL A 44 13.77 3.01 5.23
N ASP A 45 14.73 3.91 5.31
CA ASP A 45 14.58 5.17 6.06
C ASP A 45 13.85 6.27 5.23
N ALA A 46 13.55 7.38 5.88
CA ALA A 46 12.89 8.53 5.26
C ALA A 46 13.67 9.17 4.09
N GLN A 47 14.96 8.91 3.99
CA GLN A 47 15.83 9.33 2.89
C GLN A 47 15.83 8.32 1.73
N GLY A 48 15.09 7.22 1.88
CA GLY A 48 15.02 6.14 0.90
C GLY A 48 16.29 5.27 0.85
N GLN A 49 17.06 5.24 1.96
CA GLN A 49 18.18 4.32 2.05
C GLN A 49 17.73 2.99 2.65
N THR A 50 18.13 1.90 2.04
CA THR A 50 17.95 0.57 2.64
C THR A 50 18.94 0.42 3.79
N THR A 51 18.41 0.35 5.01
CA THR A 51 19.20 0.23 6.24
C THR A 51 19.45 -1.23 6.62
N GLU A 52 18.58 -2.14 6.17
CA GLU A 52 18.70 -3.57 6.44
C GLU A 52 18.00 -4.40 5.36
N VAL A 53 18.50 -5.63 5.14
CA VAL A 53 17.88 -6.65 4.28
C VAL A 53 17.83 -7.96 5.06
N VAL A 54 16.61 -8.41 5.38
CA VAL A 54 16.41 -9.60 6.21
C VAL A 54 15.76 -10.71 5.39
N PRO A 55 16.39 -11.87 5.20
CA PRO A 55 15.73 -13.08 4.68
C PRO A 55 14.63 -13.52 5.63
N ILE A 56 13.43 -13.79 5.13
CA ILE A 56 12.27 -14.12 5.98
C ILE A 56 11.58 -15.42 5.59
N CYS A 57 11.19 -15.58 4.33
CA CYS A 57 10.46 -16.76 3.86
C CYS A 57 10.39 -16.80 2.33
N ARG A 58 9.90 -17.90 1.77
CA ARG A 58 9.64 -17.99 0.35
C ARG A 58 8.34 -17.29 -0.01
N ARG A 59 8.40 -16.43 -1.03
CA ARG A 59 7.29 -15.66 -1.59
C ARG A 59 6.53 -14.84 -0.52
N PRO A 60 7.19 -13.90 0.19
CA PRO A 60 6.51 -12.98 1.09
C PRO A 60 5.59 -12.04 0.28
N ARG A 61 4.32 -11.97 0.67
CA ARG A 61 3.27 -11.23 -0.03
C ARG A 61 2.71 -10.11 0.84
N GLY A 62 1.44 -10.20 1.21
CA GLY A 62 0.76 -9.21 2.04
C GLY A 62 1.42 -9.03 3.40
N MET A 63 1.33 -7.82 3.92
CA MET A 63 1.85 -7.43 5.21
C MET A 63 0.84 -6.53 5.91
N VAL A 64 0.74 -6.65 7.25
CA VAL A 64 -0.08 -5.77 8.09
C VAL A 64 0.62 -5.55 9.42
N ARG A 65 0.41 -4.39 10.02
CA ARG A 65 0.87 -4.11 11.39
C ARG A 65 0.26 -5.10 12.37
N GLY A 66 1.05 -5.55 13.33
CA GLY A 66 0.62 -6.40 14.42
C GLY A 66 -0.20 -5.66 15.47
N THR A 67 -0.42 -6.32 16.60
CA THR A 67 -1.12 -5.74 17.75
C THR A 67 -0.24 -4.84 18.61
N THR A 68 1.06 -4.88 18.41
CA THR A 68 2.03 -3.97 19.01
C THR A 68 2.70 -3.13 17.93
N SER A 69 3.28 -2.00 18.30
CA SER A 69 4.01 -1.11 17.38
C SER A 69 5.20 -1.76 16.68
N ASP A 70 5.73 -2.83 17.27
CA ASP A 70 6.97 -3.47 16.81
C ASP A 70 6.72 -4.71 15.97
N GLU A 71 5.48 -5.21 15.96
CA GLU A 71 5.12 -6.42 15.23
C GLU A 71 4.55 -6.12 13.84
N VAL A 72 4.93 -6.97 12.91
CA VAL A 72 4.38 -7.01 11.55
C VAL A 72 4.06 -8.47 11.20
N LEU A 73 2.87 -8.70 10.69
CA LEU A 73 2.47 -10.01 10.17
C LEU A 73 2.71 -10.04 8.66
N ILE A 74 3.34 -11.10 8.17
CA ILE A 74 3.69 -11.26 6.76
C ILE A 74 3.21 -12.62 6.24
N ALA A 75 2.47 -12.61 5.16
CA ALA A 75 2.04 -13.81 4.46
C ALA A 75 3.20 -14.41 3.66
N CYS A 76 3.52 -15.68 3.91
CA CYS A 76 4.57 -16.47 3.26
C CYS A 76 3.92 -17.54 2.38
N SER A 77 3.62 -17.19 1.13
CA SER A 77 2.74 -17.95 0.26
C SER A 77 3.24 -19.37 -0.02
N ASP A 78 4.50 -19.51 -0.42
CA ASP A 78 5.10 -20.80 -0.78
C ASP A 78 5.58 -21.62 0.43
N ASP A 79 5.67 -21.00 1.61
CA ASP A 79 5.94 -21.69 2.87
C ASP A 79 4.66 -22.03 3.64
N HIS A 80 3.49 -21.65 3.10
CA HIS A 80 2.18 -21.96 3.67
C HIS A 80 2.03 -21.54 5.13
N LYS A 81 2.50 -20.35 5.46
CA LYS A 81 2.48 -19.80 6.82
C LYS A 81 2.30 -18.28 6.82
N VAL A 82 1.97 -17.75 7.99
CA VAL A 82 2.11 -16.33 8.33
C VAL A 82 3.19 -16.21 9.39
N ILE A 83 4.14 -15.33 9.20
CA ILE A 83 5.17 -15.02 10.20
C ILE A 83 4.81 -13.76 10.96
N ILE A 84 5.17 -13.71 12.24
CA ILE A 84 5.18 -12.51 13.06
C ILE A 84 6.63 -12.04 13.14
N TYR A 85 6.89 -10.88 12.55
CA TYR A 85 8.21 -10.27 12.46
C TYR A 85 8.30 -9.09 13.43
N ASP A 86 9.34 -9.09 14.27
CA ASP A 86 9.67 -7.97 15.14
C ASP A 86 10.60 -7.03 14.37
N ARG A 87 10.09 -5.82 14.03
CA ARG A 87 10.83 -4.86 13.22
C ARG A 87 12.02 -4.24 13.92
N ILE A 88 11.98 -4.17 15.27
CA ILE A 88 13.08 -3.59 16.07
C ILE A 88 14.21 -4.61 16.25
N LYS A 89 13.86 -5.86 16.59
CA LYS A 89 14.83 -6.96 16.71
C LYS A 89 15.26 -7.52 15.35
N ARG A 90 14.53 -7.17 14.28
CA ARG A 90 14.79 -7.60 12.89
C ARG A 90 14.81 -9.13 12.74
N GLN A 91 13.86 -9.80 13.37
CA GLN A 91 13.76 -11.26 13.36
C GLN A 91 12.32 -11.75 13.39
N VAL A 92 12.11 -12.94 12.84
CA VAL A 92 10.86 -13.68 13.01
C VAL A 92 10.78 -14.19 14.45
N THR A 93 9.70 -13.85 15.14
CA THR A 93 9.48 -14.24 16.55
C THR A 93 8.51 -15.39 16.69
N ARG A 94 7.57 -15.54 15.73
CA ARG A 94 6.55 -16.59 15.77
C ARG A 94 6.03 -16.88 14.36
N GLU A 95 5.42 -18.05 14.19
CA GLU A 95 4.77 -18.49 12.96
C GLU A 95 3.38 -19.05 13.24
N ILE A 96 2.45 -18.84 12.30
CA ILE A 96 1.14 -19.47 12.26
C ILE A 96 1.14 -20.40 11.05
N THR A 97 0.94 -21.69 11.28
CA THR A 97 1.00 -22.73 10.26
C THR A 97 0.08 -23.89 10.62
N PRO A 98 -0.60 -24.58 9.65
CA PRO A 98 -0.54 -24.32 8.21
C PRO A 98 -1.49 -23.20 7.75
N VAL A 99 -1.02 -22.35 6.83
CA VAL A 99 -1.82 -21.34 6.13
C VAL A 99 -1.58 -21.48 4.62
N PRO A 100 -2.19 -22.46 3.95
CA PRO A 100 -1.92 -22.76 2.55
C PRO A 100 -2.15 -21.57 1.64
N GLY A 101 -1.15 -21.21 0.81
CA GLY A 101 -1.24 -20.13 -0.16
C GLY A 101 -1.59 -18.76 0.45
N ALA A 102 -1.03 -18.45 1.63
CA ALA A 102 -1.26 -17.18 2.31
C ALA A 102 -0.94 -16.01 1.37
N MET A 103 -1.93 -15.11 1.14
CA MET A 103 -1.83 -14.05 0.14
C MET A 103 -1.86 -12.67 0.77
N ASN A 104 -3.01 -12.23 1.24
CA ASN A 104 -3.20 -11.00 1.97
C ASN A 104 -3.83 -11.27 3.33
N LEU A 105 -3.70 -10.30 4.22
CA LEU A 105 -4.12 -10.48 5.59
C LEU A 105 -4.58 -9.16 6.22
N THR A 106 -5.45 -9.27 7.21
CA THR A 106 -5.89 -8.16 8.05
C THR A 106 -6.16 -8.67 9.46
N ILE A 107 -6.20 -7.77 10.44
CA ILE A 107 -6.51 -8.10 11.83
C ILE A 107 -7.87 -7.53 12.19
N HIS A 108 -8.71 -8.33 12.81
CA HIS A 108 -10.01 -7.88 13.33
C HIS A 108 -9.78 -6.87 14.47
N PRO A 109 -10.32 -5.66 14.39
CA PRO A 109 -9.96 -4.55 15.28
C PRO A 109 -10.29 -4.81 16.76
N GLU A 110 -11.37 -5.53 17.05
CA GLU A 110 -11.83 -5.77 18.42
C GLU A 110 -11.35 -7.09 19.02
N THR A 111 -11.21 -8.14 18.19
CA THR A 111 -10.98 -9.49 18.69
C THR A 111 -9.54 -9.97 18.53
N ASN A 112 -8.68 -9.19 17.89
CA ASN A 112 -7.30 -9.57 17.55
C ASN A 112 -7.22 -10.93 16.82
N ARG A 113 -8.19 -11.22 15.95
CA ARG A 113 -8.18 -12.39 15.09
C ARG A 113 -7.50 -12.03 13.77
N LEU A 114 -6.67 -12.95 13.31
CA LEU A 114 -6.00 -12.82 12.02
C LEU A 114 -6.89 -13.41 10.93
N LEU A 115 -7.15 -12.63 9.88
CA LEU A 115 -7.85 -13.06 8.68
C LEU A 115 -6.83 -13.12 7.53
N VAL A 116 -6.81 -14.23 6.78
CA VAL A 116 -5.85 -14.45 5.69
C VAL A 116 -6.57 -15.01 4.47
N THR A 117 -6.34 -14.45 3.28
CA THR A 117 -6.77 -15.04 2.02
C THR A 117 -5.83 -16.18 1.61
N ASN A 118 -6.41 -17.26 1.07
CA ASN A 118 -5.71 -18.47 0.68
C ASN A 118 -5.86 -18.67 -0.85
N GLU A 119 -4.91 -18.13 -1.64
CA GLU A 119 -4.96 -18.01 -3.10
C GLU A 119 -5.37 -19.33 -3.80
N GLY A 120 -4.71 -20.43 -3.46
CA GLY A 120 -4.95 -21.73 -4.09
C GLY A 120 -6.09 -22.56 -3.48
N ALA A 121 -6.81 -22.06 -2.47
CA ALA A 121 -7.79 -22.84 -1.72
C ALA A 121 -9.22 -22.28 -1.77
N ALA A 122 -9.47 -21.25 -2.58
CA ALA A 122 -10.77 -20.57 -2.74
C ALA A 122 -11.46 -20.28 -1.41
N LYS A 123 -10.73 -19.76 -0.43
CA LYS A 123 -11.22 -19.38 0.90
C LYS A 123 -10.39 -18.26 1.52
N ALA A 124 -10.92 -17.64 2.56
CA ALA A 124 -10.14 -16.96 3.57
C ALA A 124 -10.21 -17.74 4.89
N SER A 125 -9.18 -17.66 5.70
CA SER A 125 -9.07 -18.36 6.99
C SER A 125 -9.01 -17.34 8.12
N VAL A 126 -9.67 -17.66 9.24
CA VAL A 126 -9.66 -16.86 10.46
C VAL A 126 -8.93 -17.62 11.55
N PHE A 127 -7.94 -16.99 12.17
CA PHE A 127 -7.13 -17.58 13.23
C PHE A 127 -7.20 -16.77 14.51
N THR A 128 -7.08 -17.43 15.66
CA THR A 128 -6.72 -16.75 16.91
C THR A 128 -5.27 -16.30 16.80
N LEU A 129 -5.00 -15.00 16.78
CA LEU A 129 -3.65 -14.49 16.56
C LEU A 129 -2.66 -14.96 17.64
N SER A 130 -3.09 -15.07 18.91
CA SER A 130 -2.22 -15.47 20.02
C SER A 130 -1.80 -16.94 19.98
N THR A 131 -2.68 -17.84 19.54
CA THR A 131 -2.43 -19.30 19.54
C THR A 131 -2.13 -19.87 18.17
N GLY A 132 -2.54 -19.21 17.09
CA GLY A 132 -2.51 -19.74 15.73
C GLY A 132 -3.59 -20.76 15.43
N GLU A 133 -4.59 -20.93 16.31
CA GLU A 133 -5.71 -21.84 16.13
C GLU A 133 -6.65 -21.35 15.02
N LEU A 134 -7.02 -22.25 14.09
CA LEU A 134 -7.99 -21.96 13.04
C LEU A 134 -9.41 -21.92 13.65
N ILE A 135 -10.08 -20.77 13.55
CA ILE A 135 -11.43 -20.53 14.05
C ILE A 135 -12.49 -20.80 12.98
N ALA A 136 -12.26 -20.29 11.76
CA ALA A 136 -13.23 -20.39 10.67
C ALA A 136 -12.55 -20.42 9.32
N ALA A 137 -13.24 -21.00 8.33
CA ALA A 137 -12.90 -20.94 6.92
C ALA A 137 -14.06 -20.28 6.16
N LEU A 138 -13.80 -19.15 5.53
CA LEU A 138 -14.77 -18.36 4.78
C LEU A 138 -14.70 -18.79 3.31
N PRO A 139 -15.71 -19.47 2.76
CA PRO A 139 -15.68 -19.91 1.37
C PRO A 139 -15.74 -18.72 0.41
N THR A 140 -14.85 -18.66 -0.55
CA THR A 140 -14.78 -17.58 -1.56
C THR A 140 -14.81 -18.15 -2.97
N GLY A 141 -14.71 -17.27 -3.96
CA GLY A 141 -14.39 -17.68 -5.33
C GLY A 141 -12.90 -17.99 -5.52
N LEU A 142 -12.53 -18.29 -6.74
CA LEU A 142 -11.15 -18.63 -7.11
C LEU A 142 -10.22 -17.41 -6.98
N GLU A 143 -8.99 -17.68 -6.54
CA GLU A 143 -7.93 -16.68 -6.34
C GLU A 143 -8.37 -15.49 -5.45
N PRO A 144 -8.70 -15.75 -4.17
CA PRO A 144 -8.93 -14.65 -3.23
C PRO A 144 -7.64 -13.88 -2.97
N ASP A 145 -7.70 -12.53 -3.13
CA ASP A 145 -6.56 -11.63 -2.92
C ASP A 145 -6.90 -10.59 -1.84
N GLY A 146 -7.56 -9.49 -2.19
CA GLY A 146 -7.86 -8.42 -1.26
C GLY A 146 -8.80 -8.85 -0.15
N ILE A 147 -8.49 -8.44 1.08
CA ILE A 147 -9.33 -8.65 2.25
C ILE A 147 -9.36 -7.38 3.08
N ALA A 148 -10.54 -7.00 3.54
CA ALA A 148 -10.74 -5.87 4.44
C ALA A 148 -11.83 -6.19 5.46
N ILE A 149 -11.79 -5.49 6.59
CA ILE A 149 -12.80 -5.55 7.64
C ILE A 149 -13.16 -4.13 8.05
N THR A 150 -14.44 -3.87 8.34
CA THR A 150 -14.90 -2.57 8.84
C THR A 150 -14.24 -2.21 10.17
N GLU A 151 -14.11 -0.91 10.46
CA GLU A 151 -13.51 -0.43 11.72
C GLU A 151 -14.17 -0.96 12.97
N ASN A 152 -15.50 -1.17 12.92
CA ASN A 152 -16.30 -1.79 14.00
C ASN A 152 -16.29 -3.33 13.95
N GLY A 153 -15.50 -3.95 13.09
CA GLY A 153 -15.41 -5.40 12.96
C GLY A 153 -16.65 -6.12 12.44
N SER A 154 -17.71 -5.42 12.01
CA SER A 154 -19.02 -6.03 11.73
C SER A 154 -19.12 -6.74 10.39
N GLN A 155 -18.27 -6.37 9.40
CA GLN A 155 -18.31 -6.93 8.05
C GLN A 155 -16.90 -7.22 7.53
N ILE A 156 -16.75 -8.37 6.88
CA ILE A 156 -15.54 -8.80 6.20
C ILE A 156 -15.81 -8.84 4.69
N PHE A 157 -14.91 -8.28 3.90
CA PHE A 157 -14.94 -8.28 2.43
C PHE A 157 -13.74 -9.01 1.88
N VAL A 158 -13.96 -9.93 0.93
CA VAL A 158 -12.89 -10.70 0.27
C VAL A 158 -13.08 -10.65 -1.23
N ALA A 159 -12.12 -10.08 -1.95
CA ALA A 159 -12.09 -10.05 -3.41
C ALA A 159 -11.59 -11.38 -3.95
N SER A 160 -12.27 -11.94 -4.95
CA SER A 160 -11.91 -13.16 -5.66
C SER A 160 -11.64 -12.84 -7.13
N GLU A 161 -10.37 -12.81 -7.52
CA GLU A 161 -9.90 -12.29 -8.81
C GLU A 161 -10.58 -12.97 -10.00
N ASN A 162 -10.52 -14.31 -10.04
CA ASN A 162 -11.03 -15.08 -11.20
C ASN A 162 -12.55 -15.25 -11.18
N SER A 163 -13.22 -14.92 -10.06
CA SER A 163 -14.68 -15.02 -9.98
C SER A 163 -15.39 -13.69 -10.28
N GLY A 164 -14.67 -12.56 -10.31
CA GLY A 164 -15.26 -11.23 -10.49
C GLY A 164 -16.23 -10.86 -9.36
N LEU A 165 -15.94 -11.30 -8.13
CA LEU A 165 -16.81 -11.13 -6.98
C LEU A 165 -16.04 -10.58 -5.78
N VAL A 166 -16.75 -9.80 -4.95
CA VAL A 166 -16.38 -9.57 -3.55
C VAL A 166 -17.37 -10.32 -2.68
N HIS A 167 -16.88 -11.23 -1.85
CA HIS A 167 -17.67 -11.97 -0.86
C HIS A 167 -17.79 -11.14 0.40
N VAL A 168 -18.99 -11.13 1.02
CA VAL A 168 -19.28 -10.39 2.22
C VAL A 168 -19.67 -11.36 3.32
N PHE A 169 -19.04 -11.23 4.48
CA PHE A 169 -19.30 -12.07 5.65
C PHE A 169 -19.61 -11.20 6.87
N ASP A 170 -20.35 -11.78 7.80
CA ASP A 170 -20.50 -11.25 9.14
C ASP A 170 -19.15 -11.30 9.86
N GLY A 171 -18.72 -10.20 10.47
CA GLY A 171 -17.41 -10.14 11.12
C GLY A 171 -17.33 -10.86 12.46
N VAL A 172 -18.49 -11.19 13.07
CA VAL A 172 -18.59 -11.84 14.40
C VAL A 172 -18.87 -13.33 14.24
N THR A 173 -19.89 -13.68 13.44
CA THR A 173 -20.33 -15.09 13.25
C THR A 173 -19.62 -15.79 12.09
N TYR A 174 -18.99 -15.01 11.18
CA TYR A 174 -18.33 -15.48 9.95
C TYR A 174 -19.29 -16.08 8.91
N GLU A 175 -20.58 -15.94 9.10
CA GLU A 175 -21.59 -16.40 8.16
C GLU A 175 -21.61 -15.53 6.89
N PRO A 176 -21.84 -16.12 5.70
CA PRO A 176 -22.00 -15.34 4.48
C PRO A 176 -23.19 -14.38 4.56
N ARG A 177 -22.96 -13.12 4.18
CA ARG A 177 -24.01 -12.09 4.06
C ARG A 177 -24.42 -11.81 2.61
N GLY A 178 -23.56 -12.12 1.63
CA GLY A 178 -23.83 -11.88 0.23
C GLY A 178 -22.57 -11.77 -0.60
N THR A 179 -22.77 -11.33 -1.84
CA THR A 179 -21.70 -11.07 -2.80
C THR A 179 -21.96 -9.79 -3.56
N ILE A 180 -20.89 -9.12 -3.96
CA ILE A 180 -20.91 -7.96 -4.86
C ILE A 180 -20.30 -8.40 -6.18
N ALA A 181 -21.06 -8.27 -7.28
CA ALA A 181 -20.50 -8.47 -8.62
C ALA A 181 -19.67 -7.26 -9.01
N THR A 182 -18.44 -7.49 -9.43
CA THR A 182 -17.50 -6.47 -9.87
C THR A 182 -17.14 -6.64 -11.33
N ASN A 183 -16.39 -5.69 -11.86
CA ASN A 183 -15.72 -5.86 -13.13
C ASN A 183 -14.59 -6.89 -13.04
N LEU A 184 -13.92 -7.14 -14.16
CA LEU A 184 -12.93 -8.22 -14.27
C LEU A 184 -11.75 -8.03 -13.32
N ARG A 185 -11.44 -9.10 -12.57
CA ARG A 185 -10.30 -9.26 -11.71
C ARG A 185 -10.23 -8.23 -10.55
N PRO A 186 -11.21 -8.27 -9.62
CA PRO A 186 -11.14 -7.48 -8.41
C PRO A 186 -9.92 -7.88 -7.59
N ARG A 187 -9.12 -6.89 -7.18
CA ARG A 187 -7.83 -7.17 -6.57
C ARG A 187 -7.72 -6.63 -5.15
N ARG A 188 -7.59 -5.34 -5.00
CA ARG A 188 -7.51 -4.70 -3.68
C ARG A 188 -8.86 -4.14 -3.26
N ILE A 189 -9.04 -4.13 -1.96
CA ILE A 189 -10.20 -3.55 -1.29
C ILE A 189 -9.69 -2.50 -0.32
N ALA A 190 -10.29 -1.30 -0.38
CA ALA A 190 -10.05 -0.25 0.59
C ALA A 190 -11.39 0.27 1.12
N LEU A 191 -11.50 0.40 2.44
CA LEU A 191 -12.68 0.92 3.11
C LEU A 191 -12.45 2.39 3.48
N ARG A 192 -13.45 3.22 3.25
CA ARG A 192 -13.48 4.60 3.71
C ARG A 192 -14.89 5.00 4.06
N ASN A 193 -15.13 5.35 5.32
CA ASN A 193 -16.48 5.57 5.84
C ASN A 193 -17.39 4.37 5.48
N ASP A 194 -18.59 4.63 4.97
CA ASP A 194 -19.54 3.60 4.55
C ASP A 194 -19.34 3.15 3.09
N THR A 195 -18.12 3.31 2.53
CA THR A 195 -17.83 2.92 1.15
C THR A 195 -16.72 1.88 1.04
N LEU A 196 -16.93 0.94 0.11
CA LEU A 196 -15.97 -0.07 -0.30
C LEU A 196 -15.45 0.29 -1.69
N TRP A 197 -14.15 0.53 -1.79
CA TRP A 197 -13.47 0.78 -3.05
C TRP A 197 -12.76 -0.50 -3.51
N VAL A 198 -13.05 -0.94 -4.72
CA VAL A 198 -12.50 -2.17 -5.29
C VAL A 198 -11.75 -1.85 -6.57
N SER A 199 -10.45 -2.11 -6.59
CA SER A 199 -9.68 -2.05 -7.83
C SER A 199 -9.99 -3.26 -8.69
N THR A 200 -10.31 -3.04 -9.98
CA THR A 200 -10.56 -4.11 -10.95
C THR A 200 -9.44 -4.10 -12.00
N GLU A 201 -8.44 -4.97 -11.81
CA GLU A 201 -7.17 -4.95 -12.55
C GLU A 201 -7.38 -5.02 -14.07
N MET A 202 -8.27 -5.89 -14.54
CA MET A 202 -8.62 -6.03 -15.95
C MET A 202 -9.84 -5.19 -16.37
N GLY A 203 -10.50 -4.55 -15.40
CA GLY A 203 -11.63 -3.65 -15.63
C GLY A 203 -11.21 -2.20 -15.85
N SER A 204 -9.92 -1.87 -15.67
CA SER A 204 -9.37 -0.51 -15.88
C SER A 204 -10.00 0.58 -15.01
N ARG A 205 -10.53 0.20 -13.83
CA ARG A 205 -11.27 1.11 -12.94
C ARG A 205 -11.15 0.75 -11.49
N VAL A 206 -11.57 1.68 -10.65
CA VAL A 206 -11.99 1.44 -9.28
C VAL A 206 -13.49 1.55 -9.22
N GLU A 207 -14.18 0.56 -8.67
CA GLU A 207 -15.62 0.58 -8.41
C GLU A 207 -15.87 0.88 -6.94
N ILE A 208 -16.89 1.69 -6.66
CA ILE A 208 -17.23 2.16 -5.32
C ILE A 208 -18.63 1.68 -4.97
N PHE A 209 -18.74 0.99 -3.84
CA PHE A 209 -19.98 0.39 -3.34
C PHE A 209 -20.32 0.95 -1.97
N ASP A 210 -21.60 1.06 -1.68
CA ASP A 210 -22.10 1.30 -0.33
C ASP A 210 -22.06 -0.02 0.45
N ILE A 211 -21.42 -0.05 1.64
CA ILE A 211 -21.21 -1.29 2.42
C ILE A 211 -22.48 -1.82 3.07
N ASN A 212 -23.52 -1.00 3.27
CA ASN A 212 -24.75 -1.38 3.91
C ASN A 212 -25.74 -2.01 2.93
N THR A 213 -25.81 -1.45 1.72
CA THR A 213 -26.71 -1.91 0.65
C THR A 213 -26.06 -2.85 -0.35
N LEU A 214 -24.72 -2.91 -0.38
CA LEU A 214 -23.89 -3.66 -1.33
C LEU A 214 -24.11 -3.22 -2.80
N VAL A 215 -24.65 -2.02 -3.03
CA VAL A 215 -24.93 -1.48 -4.35
C VAL A 215 -23.78 -0.59 -4.81
N LYS A 216 -23.43 -0.69 -6.11
CA LYS A 216 -22.47 0.21 -6.72
C LYS A 216 -23.04 1.63 -6.77
N ILE A 217 -22.33 2.58 -6.17
CA ILE A 217 -22.71 3.99 -6.12
C ILE A 217 -21.89 4.88 -7.04
N ASN A 218 -20.66 4.45 -7.39
CA ASN A 218 -19.79 5.20 -8.29
C ASN A 218 -18.70 4.32 -8.92
N GLU A 219 -17.96 4.89 -9.86
CA GLU A 219 -16.73 4.28 -10.41
C GLU A 219 -15.76 5.35 -10.92
N ILE A 220 -14.47 5.03 -10.96
CA ILE A 220 -13.40 5.89 -11.46
C ILE A 220 -12.70 5.16 -12.60
N LEU A 221 -12.82 5.69 -13.81
CA LEU A 221 -12.15 5.18 -15.00
C LEU A 221 -10.82 5.88 -15.21
N PHE A 222 -9.76 5.11 -15.46
CA PHE A 222 -8.43 5.65 -15.70
C PHE A 222 -8.13 5.71 -17.20
N ALA A 223 -7.78 6.88 -17.70
CA ALA A 223 -7.50 7.12 -19.11
C ALA A 223 -6.38 8.18 -19.29
N PRO A 224 -5.15 7.95 -18.83
CA PRO A 224 -4.05 8.86 -19.07
C PRO A 224 -3.78 8.96 -20.59
N LYS A 225 -3.42 10.15 -21.04
CA LYS A 225 -3.18 10.41 -22.46
C LYS A 225 -2.09 9.50 -23.04
N GLY A 226 -2.37 8.85 -24.16
CA GLY A 226 -1.43 7.97 -24.86
C GLY A 226 -1.47 6.50 -24.43
N PHE A 227 -2.36 6.15 -23.49
CA PHE A 227 -2.56 4.76 -23.06
C PHE A 227 -3.91 4.22 -23.57
N ARG A 228 -3.94 2.91 -23.80
CA ARG A 228 -5.17 2.17 -24.07
C ARG A 228 -5.78 1.69 -22.75
N PRO A 229 -7.10 1.48 -22.66
CA PRO A 229 -7.76 1.01 -21.45
C PRO A 229 -7.13 -0.26 -20.86
N GLU A 230 -6.74 -1.23 -21.70
CA GLU A 230 -6.18 -2.52 -21.27
C GLU A 230 -4.80 -2.40 -20.58
N GLN A 231 -4.15 -1.24 -20.72
CA GLN A 231 -2.90 -0.94 -20.05
C GLN A 231 -3.11 -0.39 -18.62
N MET A 232 -4.35 0.00 -18.31
CA MET A 232 -4.74 0.46 -16.98
C MET A 232 -5.07 -0.75 -16.13
N THR A 233 -4.17 -1.14 -15.26
CA THR A 233 -4.35 -2.28 -14.37
C THR A 233 -4.29 -1.79 -12.93
N PRO A 234 -5.37 -1.15 -12.41
CA PRO A 234 -5.39 -0.64 -11.05
C PRO A 234 -5.23 -1.80 -10.06
N VAL A 235 -4.33 -1.60 -9.09
CA VAL A 235 -3.97 -2.62 -8.10
C VAL A 235 -4.26 -2.10 -6.71
N ASP A 236 -3.44 -1.20 -6.17
CA ASP A 236 -3.55 -0.73 -4.80
C ASP A 236 -4.26 0.61 -4.69
N ILE A 237 -4.95 0.83 -3.57
CA ILE A 237 -5.70 2.04 -3.26
C ILE A 237 -5.30 2.50 -1.86
N LEU A 238 -4.89 3.75 -1.72
CA LEU A 238 -4.50 4.36 -0.46
C LEU A 238 -5.17 5.72 -0.30
N PHE A 239 -5.76 5.98 0.87
CA PHE A 239 -6.39 7.24 1.19
C PHE A 239 -5.43 8.18 1.95
N ASN A 240 -5.51 9.46 1.63
CA ASN A 240 -4.91 10.57 2.36
C ASN A 240 -6.02 11.55 2.70
N ASP A 241 -6.67 11.37 3.84
CA ASP A 241 -7.81 12.19 4.25
C ASP A 241 -7.39 13.62 4.56
N ALA A 242 -6.18 13.85 5.07
CA ALA A 242 -5.67 15.21 5.33
C ALA A 242 -5.54 16.04 4.04
N ALA A 243 -5.19 15.41 2.92
CA ALA A 243 -5.14 16.06 1.61
C ALA A 243 -6.44 15.96 0.82
N ASN A 244 -7.45 15.22 1.34
CA ASN A 244 -8.68 14.86 0.61
C ASN A 244 -8.39 14.16 -0.73
N GLU A 245 -7.43 13.25 -0.74
CA GLU A 245 -6.99 12.54 -1.94
C GLU A 245 -6.95 11.03 -1.75
N ALA A 246 -7.19 10.29 -2.83
CA ALA A 246 -6.83 8.88 -2.93
C ALA A 246 -5.72 8.70 -3.98
N TYR A 247 -4.85 7.74 -3.72
CA TYR A 247 -3.82 7.32 -4.64
C TYR A 247 -4.14 5.90 -5.14
N VAL A 248 -4.09 5.71 -6.46
CA VAL A 248 -4.34 4.41 -7.08
C VAL A 248 -3.15 4.01 -7.92
N ALA A 249 -2.53 2.87 -7.59
CA ALA A 249 -1.46 2.29 -8.39
C ALA A 249 -2.04 1.66 -9.67
N LEU A 250 -1.58 2.11 -10.84
CA LEU A 250 -2.12 1.69 -12.14
C LEU A 250 -1.29 0.59 -12.84
N GLY A 251 -0.61 -0.23 -12.06
CA GLY A 251 0.08 -1.44 -12.53
C GLY A 251 0.87 -1.25 -13.83
N SER A 252 0.41 -1.89 -14.90
CA SER A 252 1.11 -1.91 -16.20
C SER A 252 1.26 -0.54 -16.86
N ALA A 253 0.48 0.45 -16.46
CA ALA A 253 0.63 1.84 -16.92
C ALA A 253 1.84 2.54 -16.28
N ASN A 254 2.44 1.99 -15.23
CA ASN A 254 3.58 2.58 -14.54
C ASN A 254 3.27 3.97 -13.94
N HIS A 255 2.06 4.20 -13.52
CA HIS A 255 1.60 5.46 -12.95
C HIS A 255 0.87 5.26 -11.63
N VAL A 256 0.85 6.32 -10.84
CA VAL A 256 -0.13 6.48 -9.75
C VAL A 256 -1.11 7.57 -10.16
N ALA A 257 -2.41 7.29 -10.05
CA ALA A 257 -3.45 8.29 -10.19
C ALA A 257 -3.70 8.98 -8.84
N VAL A 258 -3.81 10.30 -8.87
CA VAL A 258 -4.23 11.14 -7.74
C VAL A 258 -5.68 11.52 -7.97
N VAL A 259 -6.55 11.06 -7.08
CA VAL A 259 -8.01 11.23 -7.17
C VAL A 259 -8.47 12.18 -6.07
N ASP A 260 -9.27 13.16 -6.39
CA ASP A 260 -9.96 14.01 -5.43
C ASP A 260 -11.14 13.26 -4.79
N LEU A 261 -11.18 13.17 -3.48
CA LEU A 261 -12.17 12.37 -2.74
C LEU A 261 -13.58 12.98 -2.75
N ASN A 262 -13.72 14.29 -3.00
CA ASN A 262 -15.04 14.94 -3.05
C ASN A 262 -15.70 14.80 -4.44
N THR A 263 -14.88 14.92 -5.48
CA THR A 263 -15.39 14.98 -6.86
C THR A 263 -15.18 13.68 -7.63
N LEU A 264 -14.33 12.79 -7.12
CA LEU A 264 -13.81 11.58 -7.77
C LEU A 264 -13.07 11.87 -9.09
N ALA A 265 -12.71 13.12 -9.33
CA ALA A 265 -11.93 13.52 -10.49
C ALA A 265 -10.45 13.14 -10.32
N ILE A 266 -9.82 12.78 -11.44
CA ILE A 266 -8.38 12.50 -11.46
C ILE A 266 -7.64 13.80 -11.65
N ASN A 267 -6.94 14.25 -10.59
CA ASN A 267 -6.18 15.49 -10.62
C ASN A 267 -4.84 15.35 -11.33
N LYS A 268 -4.21 14.16 -11.25
CA LYS A 268 -2.88 13.93 -11.80
C LYS A 268 -2.60 12.44 -12.01
N TYR A 269 -1.79 12.16 -13.02
CA TYR A 269 -1.07 10.89 -13.17
C TYR A 269 0.42 11.14 -12.92
N ILE A 270 1.03 10.36 -12.04
CA ILE A 270 2.45 10.46 -11.67
C ILE A 270 3.18 9.23 -12.21
N LEU A 271 4.14 9.44 -13.11
CA LEU A 271 4.97 8.37 -13.65
C LEU A 271 5.93 7.86 -12.57
N VAL A 272 6.02 6.54 -12.43
CA VAL A 272 6.90 5.82 -11.49
C VAL A 272 7.65 4.69 -12.21
N GLY A 273 8.24 3.74 -11.48
CA GLY A 273 8.87 2.57 -12.06
C GLY A 273 7.89 1.58 -12.69
N ARG A 274 8.42 0.46 -13.21
CA ARG A 274 7.61 -0.51 -13.96
C ARG A 274 6.72 -1.31 -13.02
N ARG A 275 5.43 -1.37 -13.36
CA ARG A 275 4.36 -2.06 -12.63
C ARG A 275 4.19 -1.50 -11.22
N ALA A 276 3.66 -0.27 -11.12
CA ALA A 276 3.23 0.32 -9.86
C ALA A 276 2.29 -0.64 -9.11
N TRP A 277 2.65 -1.01 -7.86
CA TRP A 277 1.99 -2.09 -7.14
C TRP A 277 1.50 -1.65 -5.77
N GLY A 278 2.31 -1.81 -4.71
CA GLY A 278 1.97 -1.42 -3.36
C GLY A 278 2.21 0.06 -3.09
N LEU A 279 1.38 0.64 -2.25
CA LEU A 279 1.42 2.04 -1.84
C LEU A 279 1.61 2.15 -0.34
N GLY A 280 2.46 3.07 0.10
CA GLY A 280 2.64 3.43 1.52
C GLY A 280 2.67 4.94 1.69
N LEU A 281 2.14 5.44 2.80
CA LEU A 281 2.13 6.85 3.13
C LEU A 281 2.99 7.09 4.37
N SER A 282 3.87 8.11 4.33
CA SER A 282 4.60 8.52 5.53
C SER A 282 3.65 8.97 6.63
N PRO A 283 4.00 8.83 7.92
CA PRO A 283 3.12 9.19 9.03
C PRO A 283 2.67 10.66 9.00
N ASP A 284 3.53 11.57 8.52
CA ASP A 284 3.22 12.99 8.31
C ASP A 284 2.43 13.26 7.02
N GLN A 285 2.11 12.23 6.27
CA GLN A 285 1.38 12.28 5.01
C GLN A 285 2.01 13.16 3.92
N SER A 286 3.31 13.44 4.01
CA SER A 286 4.05 14.27 3.05
C SER A 286 4.68 13.48 1.90
N THR A 287 4.92 12.18 2.10
CA THR A 287 5.60 11.31 1.15
C THR A 287 4.77 10.07 0.84
N LEU A 288 4.50 9.84 -0.46
CA LEU A 288 3.95 8.59 -0.94
C LEU A 288 5.09 7.68 -1.42
N ILE A 289 5.09 6.44 -0.98
CA ILE A 289 6.04 5.41 -1.39
C ILE A 289 5.32 4.45 -2.32
N VAL A 290 5.87 4.23 -3.50
CA VAL A 290 5.29 3.37 -4.54
C VAL A 290 6.24 2.23 -4.83
N LEU A 291 5.76 1.00 -4.70
CA LEU A 291 6.52 -0.20 -5.05
C LEU A 291 6.36 -0.49 -6.55
N ASN A 292 7.47 -0.76 -7.23
CA ASN A 292 7.49 -0.99 -8.67
C ASN A 292 7.92 -2.45 -8.95
N GLY A 293 6.94 -3.34 -9.08
CA GLY A 293 7.12 -4.79 -9.04
C GLY A 293 7.93 -5.38 -10.21
N LEU A 294 8.06 -4.68 -11.34
CA LEU A 294 8.84 -5.18 -12.50
C LEU A 294 10.13 -4.40 -12.78
N SER A 295 10.42 -3.36 -12.02
CA SER A 295 11.73 -2.69 -12.05
C SER A 295 12.55 -2.95 -10.78
N ASP A 296 12.01 -3.73 -9.83
CA ASP A 296 12.70 -4.12 -8.60
C ASP A 296 13.14 -2.93 -7.75
N ASP A 297 12.32 -1.88 -7.74
CA ASP A 297 12.61 -0.63 -7.06
C ASP A 297 11.36 -0.05 -6.37
N PHE A 298 11.56 1.03 -5.62
CA PHE A 298 10.48 1.84 -5.08
C PHE A 298 10.73 3.32 -5.40
N THR A 299 9.65 4.09 -5.52
CA THR A 299 9.70 5.52 -5.82
C THR A 299 9.12 6.31 -4.64
N LEU A 300 9.85 7.30 -4.14
CA LEU A 300 9.35 8.30 -3.20
C LEU A 300 8.79 9.49 -3.96
N ILE A 301 7.55 9.85 -3.68
CA ILE A 301 6.86 10.99 -4.28
C ILE A 301 6.65 12.05 -3.20
N ASP A 302 7.08 13.27 -3.46
CA ASP A 302 6.75 14.45 -2.66
C ASP A 302 5.30 14.86 -2.96
N LEU A 303 4.43 14.82 -1.95
CA LEU A 303 3.00 15.06 -2.11
C LEU A 303 2.63 16.54 -2.21
N ALA A 304 3.46 17.46 -1.73
CA ALA A 304 3.24 18.89 -1.93
C ALA A 304 3.40 19.29 -3.40
N THR A 305 4.37 18.70 -4.08
CA THR A 305 4.63 18.95 -5.52
C THR A 305 4.01 17.92 -6.45
N LYS A 306 3.61 16.77 -5.91
CA LYS A 306 3.15 15.58 -6.66
C LYS A 306 4.15 15.16 -7.73
N ARG A 307 5.43 15.08 -7.34
CA ARG A 307 6.55 14.70 -8.22
C ARG A 307 7.41 13.61 -7.58
N PRO A 308 7.91 12.65 -8.36
CA PRO A 308 8.92 11.72 -7.88
C PRO A 308 10.15 12.51 -7.39
N ARG A 309 10.58 12.19 -6.16
CA ARG A 309 11.78 12.75 -5.54
C ARG A 309 12.99 11.84 -5.73
N LEU A 310 12.73 10.53 -5.65
CA LEU A 310 13.78 9.51 -5.61
C LEU A 310 13.21 8.17 -6.08
N THR A 311 14.03 7.39 -6.80
CA THR A 311 13.78 5.96 -7.06
C THR A 311 15.00 5.17 -6.63
N LYS A 312 14.81 4.12 -5.85
CA LYS A 312 15.86 3.27 -5.28
C LYS A 312 15.53 1.79 -5.43
N ARG A 313 16.57 0.97 -5.51
CA ARG A 313 16.44 -0.48 -5.50
C ARG A 313 15.77 -0.96 -4.22
N ALA A 314 14.84 -1.91 -4.40
CA ALA A 314 14.28 -2.72 -3.32
C ALA A 314 14.95 -4.11 -3.32
N GLY A 315 14.20 -5.16 -3.44
CA GLY A 315 14.62 -6.51 -3.82
C GLY A 315 13.83 -6.92 -5.07
N LEU A 316 13.87 -8.18 -5.45
CA LEU A 316 13.14 -8.67 -6.62
C LEU A 316 11.64 -8.74 -6.32
N ILE A 317 10.85 -8.08 -7.13
CA ILE A 317 9.38 -7.97 -7.06
C ILE A 317 8.94 -7.45 -5.68
N PRO A 318 9.17 -6.14 -5.36
CA PRO A 318 8.62 -5.53 -4.16
C PRO A 318 7.08 -5.58 -4.22
N HIS A 319 6.45 -6.02 -3.10
CA HIS A 319 5.03 -6.39 -3.12
C HIS A 319 4.16 -5.61 -2.14
N SER A 320 4.51 -5.60 -0.87
CA SER A 320 3.72 -4.94 0.18
C SER A 320 4.60 -4.04 1.04
N ILE A 321 4.00 -3.04 1.65
CA ILE A 321 4.70 -2.02 2.43
C ILE A 321 3.90 -1.65 3.68
N GLU A 322 4.61 -1.49 4.80
CA GLU A 322 4.13 -0.82 6.01
C GLU A 322 5.10 0.30 6.39
N VAL A 323 4.58 1.43 6.85
CA VAL A 323 5.37 2.62 7.18
C VAL A 323 5.14 3.01 8.63
N PHE A 324 6.20 3.20 9.40
CA PHE A 324 6.20 3.46 10.84
C PHE A 324 6.85 4.81 11.17
N GLU A 325 6.51 5.36 12.33
CA GLU A 325 7.22 6.47 12.97
C GLU A 325 8.57 6.03 13.53
#